data_57149b0db4d35355ac4270f449dbc755
#
_entry.id   57149b0db4d35355ac4270f449dbc755
#
_cell.length_a   1.000
_cell.length_b   1.000
_cell.length_c   1.000
_cell.angle_alpha   90.00
_cell.angle_beta   90.00
_cell.angle_gamma   90.00
#
_symmetry.space_group_name_H-M   'P 1'
#
loop_
_entity.id
_entity.type
_entity.pdbx_description
1 polymer ?
#
loop_
_entity_poly.entity_id
_entity_poly.type
_entity_poly.pdbx_seq_one_letter_code
_entity_poly.pdbx_strand_id
1 'polypeptide(L)'
;MIVLEEMKNLNRDEQEIYLYERSPAIYLKNSDFIITGLSALNLYGYVPSDCNGTMEVVLDLNTVGSYLIPVWTNCKDNNICYINGYKVVTKYHALYDAITTQRDISRNDDAVIQFNEDGILGDFIQYAKCWNINKDLLDYALEIVRQ
;
A
#
# COMPACT_ATOMS: atom_id res chain seq x y z
N MET A 1 19.98 -2.14 1.36
CA MET A 1 19.55 -2.79 0.11
C MET A 1 19.43 -4.30 0.33
N ILE A 2 18.39 -4.88 -0.21
CA ILE A 2 18.20 -6.34 -0.12
C ILE A 2 19.03 -7.04 -1.20
N VAL A 3 19.83 -8.00 -0.77
CA VAL A 3 20.64 -8.83 -1.67
C VAL A 3 20.11 -10.26 -1.61
N LEU A 4 19.53 -10.75 -2.69
CA LEU A 4 18.88 -12.06 -2.75
C LEU A 4 19.83 -13.22 -2.41
N GLU A 5 21.10 -13.12 -2.83
CA GLU A 5 22.11 -14.14 -2.53
C GLU A 5 22.39 -14.28 -1.04
N GLU A 6 22.36 -13.15 -0.30
CA GLU A 6 22.52 -13.17 1.16
C GLU A 6 21.34 -13.87 1.83
N MET A 7 20.14 -13.67 1.30
CA MET A 7 18.94 -14.25 1.89
C MET A 7 18.84 -15.77 1.71
N LYS A 8 19.38 -16.32 0.65
CA LYS A 8 19.33 -17.77 0.39
C LYS A 8 19.98 -18.58 1.51
N ASN A 9 20.94 -18.01 2.22
CA ASN A 9 21.69 -18.67 3.29
C ASN A 9 21.07 -18.46 4.68
N LEU A 10 19.98 -17.71 4.77
CA LEU A 10 19.31 -17.42 6.03
C LEU A 10 18.13 -18.36 6.24
N ASN A 11 17.87 -18.74 7.50
CA ASN A 11 16.63 -19.42 7.84
C ASN A 11 15.46 -18.44 7.80
N ARG A 12 14.24 -18.91 8.01
CA ARG A 12 13.03 -18.10 7.90
C ARG A 12 13.04 -16.91 8.86
N ASP A 13 13.40 -17.13 10.12
CA ASP A 13 13.41 -16.07 11.14
C ASP A 13 14.45 -15.00 10.81
N GLU A 14 15.63 -15.42 10.36
CA GLU A 14 16.69 -14.51 9.92
C GLU A 14 16.27 -13.72 8.68
N GLN A 15 15.54 -14.35 7.75
CA GLN A 15 14.99 -13.65 6.58
C GLN A 15 13.99 -12.58 6.98
N GLU A 16 13.13 -12.85 7.93
CA GLU A 16 12.18 -11.85 8.44
C GLU A 16 12.89 -10.65 9.04
N ILE A 17 13.92 -10.87 9.86
CA ILE A 17 14.73 -9.79 10.43
C ILE A 17 15.43 -8.99 9.35
N TYR A 18 16.03 -9.68 8.39
CA TYR A 18 16.74 -9.05 7.27
C TYR A 18 15.81 -8.13 6.47
N LEU A 19 14.61 -8.63 6.16
CA LEU A 19 13.60 -7.86 5.42
C LEU A 19 13.07 -6.69 6.25
N TYR A 20 12.84 -6.90 7.54
CA TYR A 20 12.40 -5.85 8.45
C TYR A 20 13.38 -4.67 8.44
N GLU A 21 14.67 -4.96 8.44
CA GLU A 21 15.72 -3.92 8.43
C GLU A 21 15.87 -3.21 7.09
N ARG A 22 15.46 -3.83 5.98
CA ARG A 22 15.79 -3.38 4.61
C ARG A 22 14.60 -3.09 3.72
N SER A 23 13.40 -3.20 4.17
CA SER A 23 12.16 -3.13 3.38
C SER A 23 11.99 -4.31 2.39
N PRO A 24 10.88 -5.02 2.44
CA PRO A 24 10.60 -6.15 1.57
C PRO A 24 10.24 -5.74 0.13
N ALA A 25 10.07 -4.45 -0.13
CA ALA A 25 9.60 -3.97 -1.43
C ALA A 25 10.40 -4.53 -2.61
N ILE A 26 11.72 -4.62 -2.48
CA ILE A 26 12.57 -5.09 -3.59
C ILE A 26 12.27 -6.54 -4.00
N TYR A 27 11.69 -7.34 -3.11
CA TYR A 27 11.28 -8.71 -3.40
C TYR A 27 10.17 -8.81 -4.41
N LEU A 28 9.33 -7.80 -4.44
CA LEU A 28 8.16 -7.74 -5.30
C LEU A 28 8.48 -7.09 -6.64
N LYS A 29 9.71 -6.59 -6.79
CA LYS A 29 10.15 -6.00 -8.06
C LYS A 29 10.19 -7.07 -9.14
N ASN A 30 9.59 -6.77 -10.29
CA ASN A 30 9.44 -7.68 -11.43
C ASN A 30 8.63 -8.96 -11.09
N SER A 31 7.84 -8.94 -10.03
CA SER A 31 6.92 -10.02 -9.67
C SER A 31 5.51 -9.73 -10.19
N ASP A 32 4.66 -10.75 -10.14
CA ASP A 32 3.23 -10.61 -10.49
C ASP A 32 2.39 -10.05 -9.33
N PHE A 33 2.97 -9.88 -8.15
CA PHE A 33 2.27 -9.26 -7.03
C PHE A 33 1.96 -7.80 -7.29
N ILE A 34 0.75 -7.40 -6.95
CA ILE A 34 0.29 -6.02 -7.09
C ILE A 34 0.33 -5.39 -5.70
N ILE A 35 1.17 -4.38 -5.53
CA ILE A 35 1.30 -3.66 -4.26
C ILE A 35 0.15 -2.66 -4.14
N THR A 36 -0.47 -2.61 -2.97
CA THR A 36 -1.58 -1.71 -2.69
C THR A 36 -1.49 -1.07 -1.30
N GLY A 37 -2.50 -0.30 -0.93
CA GLY A 37 -2.65 0.29 0.40
C GLY A 37 -1.50 1.19 0.79
N LEU A 38 -1.14 1.16 2.06
CA LEU A 38 -0.06 1.99 2.61
C LEU A 38 1.29 1.68 1.98
N SER A 39 1.55 0.44 1.60
CA SER A 39 2.79 0.06 0.92
C SER A 39 2.90 0.75 -0.45
N ALA A 40 1.81 0.79 -1.21
CA ALA A 40 1.78 1.54 -2.47
C ALA A 40 1.93 3.04 -2.21
N LEU A 41 1.24 3.59 -1.22
CA LEU A 41 1.35 5.00 -0.86
C LEU A 41 2.78 5.38 -0.44
N ASN A 42 3.49 4.48 0.21
CA ASN A 42 4.90 4.67 0.53
C ASN A 42 5.75 4.77 -0.75
N LEU A 43 5.51 3.90 -1.73
CA LEU A 43 6.22 3.95 -3.02
C LEU A 43 5.94 5.25 -3.79
N TYR A 44 4.75 5.81 -3.66
CA TYR A 44 4.41 7.11 -4.23
C TYR A 44 4.95 8.30 -3.42
N GLY A 45 5.45 8.08 -2.21
CA GLY A 45 5.96 9.13 -1.34
C GLY A 45 4.93 9.82 -0.45
N TYR A 46 3.72 9.27 -0.33
CA TYR A 46 2.64 9.87 0.49
C TYR A 46 2.72 9.50 1.97
N VAL A 47 3.40 8.43 2.30
CA VAL A 47 3.69 8.05 3.69
C VAL A 47 5.20 7.81 3.85
N PRO A 48 5.80 8.21 4.99
CA PRO A 48 7.26 8.29 5.10
C PRO A 48 7.97 6.95 5.26
N SER A 49 7.29 5.88 5.66
CA SER A 49 7.89 4.56 5.82
C SER A 49 6.86 3.47 5.64
N ASP A 50 7.34 2.29 5.24
CA ASP A 50 6.52 1.10 5.25
C ASP A 50 6.32 0.60 6.69
N CYS A 51 5.36 -0.30 6.88
CA CYS A 51 5.01 -0.79 8.19
C CYS A 51 5.78 -2.05 8.54
N ASN A 52 6.85 -1.92 9.31
CA ASN A 52 7.53 -3.06 9.95
C ASN A 52 7.96 -4.16 8.96
N GLY A 53 8.47 -3.77 7.80
CA GLY A 53 8.97 -4.72 6.82
C GLY A 53 7.89 -5.56 6.13
N THR A 54 6.62 -5.17 6.22
CA THR A 54 5.52 -5.87 5.56
C THR A 54 5.03 -5.11 4.34
N MET A 55 4.49 -5.85 3.36
CA MET A 55 3.94 -5.27 2.14
C MET A 55 2.49 -5.67 1.98
N GLU A 56 1.63 -4.69 1.74
CA GLU A 56 0.24 -4.93 1.38
C GLU A 56 0.13 -5.23 -0.10
N VAL A 57 -0.45 -6.37 -0.43
CA VAL A 57 -0.61 -6.81 -1.81
C VAL A 57 -2.05 -7.17 -2.10
N VAL A 58 -2.46 -6.98 -3.34
CA VAL A 58 -3.75 -7.48 -3.81
C VAL A 58 -3.73 -9.00 -3.67
N LEU A 59 -4.78 -9.53 -3.08
CA LEU A 59 -4.84 -10.94 -2.74
C LEU A 59 -4.80 -11.84 -3.97
N ASP A 60 -3.80 -12.69 -4.01
CA ASP A 60 -3.84 -13.94 -4.72
C ASP A 60 -3.77 -15.06 -3.67
N LEU A 61 -4.81 -15.89 -3.63
CA LEU A 61 -5.08 -16.85 -2.54
C LEU A 61 -3.98 -17.85 -2.25
N ASN A 62 -3.01 -18.04 -3.15
CA ASN A 62 -2.10 -19.18 -3.06
C ASN A 62 -0.67 -18.84 -2.61
N THR A 63 -0.34 -17.56 -2.39
CA THR A 63 1.06 -17.15 -2.30
C THR A 63 1.39 -16.14 -1.20
N VAL A 64 0.64 -16.12 -0.12
CA VAL A 64 0.86 -15.16 0.97
C VAL A 64 2.01 -15.65 1.86
N GLY A 65 3.15 -14.95 1.78
CA GLY A 65 4.26 -15.14 2.72
C GLY A 65 4.02 -14.38 4.03
N SER A 66 4.83 -14.63 5.03
CA SER A 66 4.69 -14.03 6.37
C SER A 66 4.89 -12.50 6.36
N TYR A 67 5.56 -11.96 5.38
CA TYR A 67 5.80 -10.52 5.21
C TYR A 67 4.81 -9.85 4.22
N LEU A 68 3.89 -10.62 3.64
CA LEU A 68 2.85 -10.10 2.75
C LEU A 68 1.53 -10.01 3.49
N ILE A 69 0.87 -8.86 3.39
CA ILE A 69 -0.44 -8.64 3.98
C ILE A 69 -1.46 -8.62 2.85
N PRO A 70 -2.38 -9.60 2.81
CA PRO A 70 -3.39 -9.63 1.75
C PRO A 70 -4.41 -8.52 1.93
N VAL A 71 -4.75 -7.86 0.84
CA VAL A 71 -5.81 -6.87 0.78
C VAL A 71 -6.85 -7.35 -0.23
N TRP A 72 -8.09 -7.52 0.25
CA TRP A 72 -9.21 -7.94 -0.57
C TRP A 72 -9.76 -6.73 -1.33
N THR A 73 -9.37 -6.60 -2.58
CA THR A 73 -9.84 -5.51 -3.42
C THR A 73 -10.14 -6.01 -4.84
N ASN A 74 -11.07 -5.34 -5.49
CA ASN A 74 -11.40 -5.59 -6.89
C ASN A 74 -10.58 -4.66 -7.79
N CYS A 75 -9.29 -4.93 -7.89
CA CYS A 75 -8.41 -4.17 -8.75
C CYS A 75 -8.67 -4.53 -10.23
N LYS A 76 -8.87 -3.50 -11.07
CA LYS A 76 -9.02 -3.66 -12.51
C LYS A 76 -7.71 -3.26 -13.20
N ASP A 77 -7.51 -3.69 -14.44
CA ASP A 77 -6.28 -3.39 -15.18
C ASP A 77 -5.95 -1.89 -15.27
N ASN A 78 -6.97 -1.03 -15.39
CA ASN A 78 -6.77 0.42 -15.43
C ASN A 78 -6.42 1.02 -14.05
N ASN A 79 -6.46 0.24 -12.99
CA ASN A 79 -6.01 0.66 -11.65
C ASN A 79 -4.57 0.24 -11.35
N ILE A 80 -3.86 -0.30 -12.34
CA ILE A 80 -2.51 -0.82 -12.16
C ILE A 80 -1.54 0.01 -12.98
N CYS A 81 -0.41 0.35 -12.37
CA CYS A 81 0.71 0.99 -13.04
C CYS A 81 2.03 0.34 -12.62
N TYR A 82 3.12 0.80 -13.22
CA TYR A 82 4.45 0.26 -12.94
C TYR A 82 5.34 1.41 -12.46
N ILE A 83 5.99 1.20 -11.31
CA ILE A 83 6.95 2.14 -10.74
C ILE A 83 8.24 1.38 -10.49
N ASN A 84 9.30 1.72 -11.23
CA ASN A 84 10.63 1.13 -11.04
C ASN A 84 10.63 -0.41 -11.01
N GLY A 85 9.79 -1.04 -11.83
CA GLY A 85 9.65 -2.49 -11.91
C GLY A 85 8.64 -3.09 -10.93
N TYR A 86 8.04 -2.29 -10.07
CA TYR A 86 6.95 -2.73 -9.20
C TYR A 86 5.60 -2.59 -9.92
N LYS A 87 4.76 -3.61 -9.77
CA LYS A 87 3.38 -3.57 -10.19
C LYS A 87 2.56 -3.01 -9.04
N VAL A 88 1.96 -1.85 -9.22
CA VAL A 88 1.37 -1.07 -8.13
C VAL A 88 -0.01 -0.59 -8.54
N VAL A 89 -0.96 -0.58 -7.63
CA VAL A 89 -2.24 0.09 -7.89
C VAL A 89 -2.02 1.60 -8.04
N THR A 90 -2.93 2.29 -8.73
CA THR A 90 -2.87 3.75 -8.81
C THR A 90 -2.99 4.37 -7.42
N LYS A 91 -2.51 5.60 -7.26
CA LYS A 91 -2.52 6.29 -5.96
C LYS A 91 -3.91 6.42 -5.35
N TYR A 92 -4.93 6.64 -6.17
CA TYR A 92 -6.31 6.74 -5.68
C TYR A 92 -6.81 5.40 -5.15
N HIS A 93 -6.51 4.32 -5.86
CA HIS A 93 -6.89 2.98 -5.41
C HIS A 93 -6.11 2.57 -4.15
N ALA A 94 -4.83 2.95 -4.07
CA ALA A 94 -4.01 2.71 -2.89
C ALA A 94 -4.61 3.37 -1.64
N LEU A 95 -5.02 4.63 -1.74
CA LEU A 95 -5.66 5.31 -0.61
C LEU A 95 -7.04 4.72 -0.30
N TYR A 96 -7.80 4.36 -1.32
CA TYR A 96 -9.08 3.65 -1.13
C TYR A 96 -8.88 2.37 -0.30
N ASP A 97 -7.92 1.53 -0.67
CA ASP A 97 -7.63 0.29 0.05
C ASP A 97 -7.11 0.58 1.48
N ALA A 98 -6.25 1.56 1.64
CA ALA A 98 -5.72 1.94 2.96
C ALA A 98 -6.84 2.38 3.91
N ILE A 99 -7.78 3.19 3.44
CA ILE A 99 -8.90 3.67 4.26
C ILE A 99 -9.87 2.52 4.57
N THR A 100 -10.19 1.68 3.60
CA THR A 100 -11.15 0.59 3.79
C THR A 100 -10.62 -0.52 4.69
N THR A 101 -9.34 -0.80 4.66
CA THR A 101 -8.73 -1.81 5.53
C THR A 101 -8.48 -1.32 6.95
N GLN A 102 -8.36 -0.04 7.16
CA GLN A 102 -8.14 0.59 8.49
C GLN A 102 -6.98 -0.02 9.27
N ARG A 103 -5.96 -0.52 8.60
CA ARG A 103 -4.85 -1.22 9.25
C ARG A 103 -3.97 -0.29 10.07
N ASP A 104 -3.76 0.94 9.61
CA ASP A 104 -2.98 1.97 10.31
C ASP A 104 -3.62 3.34 10.07
N ILE A 105 -4.47 3.73 11.01
CA ILE A 105 -5.26 4.96 10.89
C ILE A 105 -4.36 6.19 10.85
N SER A 106 -3.31 6.23 11.66
CA SER A 106 -2.39 7.38 11.71
C SER A 106 -1.73 7.64 10.35
N ARG A 107 -1.30 6.60 9.66
CA ARG A 107 -0.69 6.72 8.33
C ARG A 107 -1.72 7.02 7.25
N ASN A 108 -2.94 6.49 7.38
CA ASN A 108 -4.03 6.86 6.50
C ASN A 108 -4.30 8.37 6.59
N ASP A 109 -4.30 8.92 7.81
CA ASP A 109 -4.49 10.34 8.06
C ASP A 109 -3.38 11.16 7.39
N ASP A 110 -2.13 10.75 7.52
CA ASP A 110 -0.99 11.40 6.87
C ASP A 110 -1.15 11.42 5.35
N ALA A 111 -1.59 10.32 4.76
CA ALA A 111 -1.82 10.24 3.32
C ALA A 111 -2.97 11.16 2.86
N VAL A 112 -4.06 11.21 3.62
CA VAL A 112 -5.20 12.10 3.32
C VAL A 112 -4.75 13.56 3.36
N ILE A 113 -3.99 13.95 4.37
CA ILE A 113 -3.45 15.29 4.51
C ILE A 113 -2.57 15.64 3.31
N GLN A 114 -1.70 14.72 2.90
CA GLN A 114 -0.82 14.93 1.75
C GLN A 114 -1.61 15.05 0.44
N PHE A 115 -2.63 14.24 0.23
CA PHE A 115 -3.52 14.36 -0.93
C PHE A 115 -4.20 15.74 -0.96
N ASN A 116 -4.60 16.24 0.20
CA ASN A 116 -5.19 17.58 0.29
C ASN A 116 -4.18 18.68 -0.06
N GLU A 117 -2.96 18.58 0.48
CA GLU A 117 -1.89 19.55 0.19
C GLU A 117 -1.51 19.54 -1.29
N ASP A 118 -1.52 18.39 -1.95
CA ASP A 118 -1.22 18.24 -3.38
C ASP A 118 -2.42 18.65 -4.27
N GLY A 119 -3.56 19.00 -3.69
CA GLY A 119 -4.73 19.43 -4.45
C GLY A 119 -5.48 18.31 -5.17
N ILE A 120 -5.28 17.05 -4.77
CA ILE A 120 -5.89 15.89 -5.43
C ILE A 120 -6.92 15.15 -4.56
N LEU A 121 -7.20 15.65 -3.38
CA LEU A 121 -8.17 15.00 -2.49
C LEU A 121 -9.58 14.96 -3.10
N GLY A 122 -9.98 16.02 -3.81
CA GLY A 122 -11.27 16.04 -4.50
C GLY A 122 -11.41 14.94 -5.56
N ASP A 123 -10.36 14.72 -6.34
CA ASP A 123 -10.32 13.63 -7.33
C ASP A 123 -10.39 12.27 -6.65
N PHE A 124 -9.71 12.11 -5.52
CA PHE A 124 -9.79 10.88 -4.73
C PHE A 124 -11.23 10.63 -4.24
N ILE A 125 -11.92 11.66 -3.75
CA ILE A 125 -13.30 11.52 -3.28
C ILE A 125 -14.22 11.04 -4.40
N GLN A 126 -14.09 11.59 -5.60
CA GLN A 126 -14.84 11.15 -6.77
C GLN A 126 -14.56 9.67 -7.09
N TYR A 127 -13.29 9.30 -7.09
CA TYR A 127 -12.86 7.93 -7.31
C TYR A 127 -13.45 6.97 -6.26
N ALA A 128 -13.34 7.33 -4.98
CA ALA A 128 -13.81 6.50 -3.88
C ALA A 128 -15.33 6.25 -3.94
N LYS A 129 -16.10 7.26 -4.35
CA LYS A 129 -17.55 7.12 -4.52
C LYS A 129 -17.90 6.14 -5.63
N CYS A 130 -17.13 6.10 -6.73
CA CYS A 130 -17.33 5.14 -7.82
C CYS A 130 -17.02 3.71 -7.38
N TRP A 131 -16.21 3.52 -6.35
CA TRP A 131 -15.85 2.22 -5.79
C TRP A 131 -16.68 1.82 -4.57
N ASN A 132 -17.79 2.55 -4.30
CA ASN A 132 -18.69 2.26 -3.19
C ASN A 132 -18.02 2.26 -1.82
N ILE A 133 -17.17 3.24 -1.56
CA ILE A 133 -16.57 3.40 -0.24
C ILE A 133 -17.69 3.60 0.82
N ASN A 134 -17.47 3.06 2.02
CA ASN A 134 -18.34 3.33 3.14
C ASN A 134 -18.36 4.85 3.43
N LYS A 135 -19.56 5.41 3.51
CA LYS A 135 -19.73 6.85 3.69
C LYS A 135 -19.10 7.35 4.99
N ASP A 136 -19.20 6.59 6.06
CA ASP A 136 -18.64 6.99 7.37
C ASP A 136 -17.10 7.07 7.32
N LEU A 137 -16.46 6.15 6.59
CA LEU A 137 -15.01 6.19 6.39
C LEU A 137 -14.59 7.41 5.57
N LEU A 138 -15.35 7.72 4.54
CA LEU A 138 -15.09 8.89 3.71
C LEU A 138 -15.29 10.19 4.48
N ASP A 139 -16.37 10.29 5.25
CA ASP A 139 -16.66 11.45 6.09
C ASP A 139 -15.56 11.66 7.15
N TYR A 140 -15.08 10.58 7.74
CA TYR A 140 -13.95 10.62 8.66
C TYR A 140 -12.70 11.22 8.00
N ALA A 141 -12.35 10.75 6.82
CA ALA A 141 -11.20 11.26 6.07
C ALA A 141 -11.35 12.77 5.77
N LEU A 142 -12.56 13.22 5.44
CA LEU A 142 -12.82 14.65 5.20
C LEU A 142 -12.70 15.50 6.47
N GLU A 143 -13.06 14.97 7.62
CA GLU A 143 -12.93 15.67 8.89
C GLU A 143 -11.46 15.97 9.24
N ILE A 144 -10.54 15.06 8.90
CA ILE A 144 -9.11 15.23 9.18
C ILE A 144 -8.56 16.49 8.52
N VAL A 145 -8.95 16.78 7.30
CA VAL A 145 -8.45 17.95 6.56
C VAL A 145 -9.17 19.26 6.93
N ARG A 146 -10.27 19.17 7.64
CA ARG A 146 -11.00 20.36 8.15
C ARG A 146 -10.52 20.83 9.51
N GLN A 147 -9.75 20.00 10.16
CA GLN A 147 -9.11 20.38 11.43
C GLN A 147 -7.85 21.21 11.16
#